data_1cfc9e501fbca35d2be90606588832d9
#
_entry.id   1cfc9e501fbca35d2be90606588832d9
#
_cell.length_a   1.000
_cell.length_b   1.000
_cell.length_c   1.000
_cell.angle_alpha   90.00
_cell.angle_beta   90.00
_cell.angle_gamma   90.00
#
_symmetry.space_group_name_H-M   'P 1'
#
loop_
_entity.id
_entity.type
_entity.pdbx_description
1 polymer ?
#
loop_
_entity_poly.entity_id
_entity_poly.type
_entity_poly.pdbx_seq_one_letter_code
_entity_poly.pdbx_strand_id
1 'polypeptide(L)'
;GRGINEIRPLAAEVGILPRVHGSGMFTRGQTQVLTTCTLGGTKDNQLMDDLTDEQTKRYIHHYNFPPYSVGEARAPRSPGRREIGHGALAERALVPVLPSLEEFPYTIRCVSEVLSSNGSTSQASICGSTLALMDAGVPIKAPVAGISCGLITEGDRWMTMLDIQGVEDFHGDMDFKVGGTRKGITAIQMDIKIDGLTYDIIAEAFEKCRKGRLYILDEIIKPVIAEPRHELSRYAPKMFSMMIPTDKIKDVIGKGGKVIQDICATCNCKIDVQEDGH
;
A
#
# COMPACT_ATOMS: atom_id res chain seq x y z
N GLY A 1 -21.57 24.27 -0.62
CA GLY A 1 -21.10 22.94 -0.28
C GLY A 1 -20.56 22.23 -1.52
N ARG A 2 -19.84 21.14 -1.32
CA ARG A 2 -19.30 20.30 -2.41
C ARG A 2 -20.45 19.52 -3.09
N GLY A 3 -20.36 19.37 -4.41
CA GLY A 3 -21.30 18.53 -5.17
C GLY A 3 -21.13 17.04 -4.86
N ILE A 4 -22.20 16.24 -5.03
CA ILE A 4 -22.21 14.79 -4.71
C ILE A 4 -21.24 13.95 -5.55
N ASN A 5 -20.79 14.45 -6.69
CA ASN A 5 -19.82 13.80 -7.57
C ASN A 5 -18.46 14.49 -7.54
N GLU A 6 -18.30 15.50 -6.71
CA GLU A 6 -17.08 16.28 -6.63
C GLU A 6 -16.08 15.64 -5.65
N ILE A 7 -14.86 15.42 -6.13
CA ILE A 7 -13.75 14.96 -5.32
C ILE A 7 -13.11 16.20 -4.67
N ARG A 8 -12.72 16.09 -3.40
CA ARG A 8 -11.94 17.12 -2.72
C ARG A 8 -10.66 17.44 -3.46
N PRO A 9 -10.05 18.62 -3.28
CA PRO A 9 -8.74 18.91 -3.87
C PRO A 9 -7.73 17.82 -3.55
N LEU A 10 -7.04 17.32 -4.56
CA LEU A 10 -6.07 16.24 -4.45
C LEU A 10 -4.66 16.75 -4.75
N ALA A 11 -3.67 16.22 -4.05
CA ALA A 11 -2.26 16.42 -4.34
C ALA A 11 -1.47 15.14 -4.06
N ALA A 12 -0.39 14.96 -4.82
CA ALA A 12 0.53 13.84 -4.66
C ALA A 12 1.98 14.33 -4.74
N GLU A 13 2.85 13.75 -3.94
CA GLU A 13 4.27 14.05 -3.91
C GLU A 13 5.07 12.77 -3.70
N VAL A 14 6.29 12.70 -4.23
CA VAL A 14 7.23 11.60 -4.03
C VAL A 14 8.62 12.09 -3.65
N GLY A 15 9.45 11.22 -3.07
CA GLY A 15 10.82 11.56 -2.73
C GLY A 15 10.95 12.56 -1.57
N ILE A 16 9.97 12.62 -0.68
CA ILE A 16 9.88 13.60 0.42
C ILE A 16 10.96 13.36 1.47
N LEU A 17 11.20 12.08 1.79
CA LEU A 17 12.17 11.69 2.82
C LEU A 17 13.45 11.17 2.17
N PRO A 18 14.58 11.85 2.34
CA PRO A 18 15.79 11.59 1.54
C PRO A 18 16.52 10.28 1.87
N ARG A 19 16.28 9.69 3.04
CA ARG A 19 17.01 8.49 3.49
C ARG A 19 16.22 7.20 3.42
N VAL A 20 14.90 7.26 3.22
CA VAL A 20 14.08 6.06 2.99
C VAL A 20 14.30 5.54 1.56
N HIS A 21 13.89 4.32 1.28
CA HIS A 21 14.06 3.74 -0.05
C HIS A 21 13.04 4.28 -1.06
N GLY A 22 11.85 4.65 -0.59
CA GLY A 22 10.85 5.40 -1.33
C GLY A 22 9.85 6.06 -0.38
N SER A 23 9.27 7.18 -0.79
CA SER A 23 8.24 7.88 -0.03
C SER A 23 7.23 8.54 -0.95
N GLY A 24 5.97 8.51 -0.51
CA GLY A 24 4.87 9.16 -1.21
C GLY A 24 3.92 9.81 -0.22
N MET A 25 3.51 11.03 -0.51
CA MET A 25 2.48 11.72 0.23
C MET A 25 1.26 11.92 -0.65
N PHE A 26 0.10 11.59 -0.12
CA PHE A 26 -1.17 11.81 -0.79
C PHE A 26 -2.06 12.67 0.08
N THR A 27 -2.55 13.77 -0.49
CA THR A 27 -3.44 14.72 0.17
C THR A 27 -4.80 14.69 -0.50
N ARG A 28 -5.86 14.63 0.29
CA ARG A 28 -7.26 14.66 -0.11
C ARG A 28 -8.02 15.63 0.78
N GLY A 29 -8.18 16.87 0.33
CA GLY A 29 -8.68 17.94 1.18
C GLY A 29 -7.85 18.09 2.45
N GLN A 30 -8.47 17.85 3.60
CA GLN A 30 -7.79 17.88 4.91
C GLN A 30 -7.14 16.54 5.29
N THR A 31 -7.39 15.49 4.56
CA THR A 31 -6.76 14.18 4.81
C THR A 31 -5.39 14.14 4.14
N GLN A 32 -4.36 13.79 4.90
CA GLN A 32 -2.99 13.68 4.42
C GLN A 32 -2.33 12.43 4.99
N VAL A 33 -1.75 11.61 4.11
CA VAL A 33 -1.05 10.36 4.46
C VAL A 33 0.33 10.36 3.83
N LEU A 34 1.35 10.16 4.65
CA LEU A 34 2.73 9.93 4.24
C LEU A 34 3.02 8.43 4.30
N THR A 35 3.37 7.84 3.18
CA THR A 35 3.78 6.44 3.12
C THR A 35 5.26 6.32 2.82
N THR A 36 5.96 5.48 3.57
CA THR A 36 7.35 5.11 3.32
C THR A 36 7.41 3.67 2.81
N CYS A 37 8.33 3.40 1.90
CA CYS A 37 8.66 2.07 1.42
C CYS A 37 10.08 1.70 1.82
N THR A 38 10.24 0.54 2.44
CA THR A 38 11.53 -0.04 2.81
C THR A 38 11.70 -1.39 2.13
N LEU A 39 12.85 -1.59 1.52
CA LEU A 39 13.24 -2.84 0.86
C LEU A 39 14.23 -3.60 1.73
N GLY A 40 14.01 -4.89 1.89
CA GLY A 40 14.87 -5.78 2.67
C GLY A 40 15.15 -7.09 1.92
N GLY A 41 15.97 -7.94 2.51
CA GLY A 41 16.22 -9.29 1.99
C GLY A 41 15.11 -10.27 2.36
N THR A 42 15.17 -11.48 1.83
CA THR A 42 14.17 -12.54 2.09
C THR A 42 14.10 -12.96 3.58
N LYS A 43 15.17 -12.75 4.33
CA LYS A 43 15.20 -12.98 5.79
C LYS A 43 14.37 -11.95 6.59
N ASP A 44 14.03 -10.84 5.96
CA ASP A 44 13.20 -9.79 6.56
C ASP A 44 11.70 -10.02 6.36
N ASN A 45 11.32 -11.14 5.73
CA ASN A 45 9.92 -11.54 5.60
C ASN A 45 9.27 -11.66 6.98
N GLN A 46 8.03 -11.21 7.07
CA GLN A 46 7.26 -11.39 8.29
C GLN A 46 6.90 -12.88 8.47
N LEU A 47 7.24 -13.44 9.62
CA LEU A 47 6.78 -14.77 9.99
C LEU A 47 5.29 -14.70 10.36
N MET A 48 4.50 -15.59 9.80
CA MET A 48 3.08 -15.71 10.09
C MET A 48 2.88 -16.88 11.07
N ASP A 49 2.21 -16.57 12.17
CA ASP A 49 1.79 -17.56 13.19
C ASP A 49 0.27 -17.43 13.36
N ASP A 50 -0.44 -17.80 12.31
CA ASP A 50 -1.90 -17.79 12.26
C ASP A 50 -2.44 -19.13 11.74
N LEU A 51 -3.73 -19.21 11.46
CA LEU A 51 -4.41 -20.43 11.01
C LEU A 51 -4.29 -20.65 9.49
N THR A 52 -3.50 -19.85 8.78
CA THR A 52 -3.27 -20.01 7.34
C THR A 52 -2.07 -20.90 7.06
N ASP A 53 -2.00 -21.47 5.85
CA ASP A 53 -0.84 -22.28 5.41
C ASP A 53 0.38 -21.41 5.04
N GLU A 54 0.23 -20.09 4.98
CA GLU A 54 1.31 -19.17 4.68
C GLU A 54 2.22 -18.97 5.90
N GLN A 55 3.45 -19.43 5.78
CA GLN A 55 4.45 -19.31 6.86
C GLN A 55 5.15 -17.96 6.88
N THR A 56 5.23 -17.28 5.74
CA THR A 56 5.93 -16.00 5.60
C THR A 56 5.17 -15.05 4.69
N LYS A 57 5.29 -13.76 4.99
CA LYS A 57 4.70 -12.68 4.21
C LYS A 57 5.78 -11.73 3.72
N ARG A 58 5.90 -11.59 2.41
CA ARG A 58 6.91 -10.76 1.74
C ARG A 58 6.51 -9.29 1.64
N TYR A 59 5.23 -9.02 1.41
CA TYR A 59 4.70 -7.66 1.40
C TYR A 59 4.00 -7.36 2.70
N ILE A 60 4.48 -6.34 3.40
CA ILE A 60 4.01 -5.93 4.72
C ILE A 60 3.50 -4.50 4.59
N HIS A 61 2.25 -4.26 4.98
CA HIS A 61 1.67 -2.93 5.01
C HIS A 61 1.19 -2.57 6.41
N HIS A 62 1.80 -1.55 7.01
CA HIS A 62 1.38 -0.99 8.29
C HIS A 62 0.69 0.34 8.09
N TYR A 63 -0.34 0.59 8.88
CA TYR A 63 -1.14 1.80 8.85
C TYR A 63 -1.23 2.35 10.28
N ASN A 64 -0.76 3.58 10.48
CA ASN A 64 -0.78 4.25 11.75
C ASN A 64 -1.72 5.45 11.71
N PHE A 65 -2.63 5.51 12.67
CA PHE A 65 -3.62 6.58 12.82
C PHE A 65 -3.43 7.25 14.19
N PRO A 66 -2.43 8.13 14.34
CA PRO A 66 -2.13 8.75 15.63
C PRO A 66 -3.23 9.74 16.02
N PRO A 67 -3.45 9.94 17.33
CA PRO A 67 -4.52 10.81 17.84
C PRO A 67 -4.47 12.23 17.31
N TYR A 68 -3.28 12.78 17.10
CA TYR A 68 -3.10 14.14 16.59
C TYR A 68 -3.70 14.33 15.18
N SER A 69 -3.82 13.24 14.38
CA SER A 69 -4.37 13.32 13.01
C SER A 69 -5.82 13.81 12.95
N VAL A 70 -6.55 13.67 14.05
CA VAL A 70 -7.92 14.15 14.24
C VAL A 70 -8.03 15.21 15.35
N GLY A 71 -6.89 15.77 15.79
CA GLY A 71 -6.84 16.81 16.82
C GLY A 71 -7.08 16.30 18.25
N GLU A 72 -6.98 15.00 18.51
CA GLU A 72 -7.14 14.44 19.84
C GLU A 72 -5.83 14.48 20.63
N ALA A 73 -5.91 14.93 21.88
CA ALA A 73 -4.81 14.93 22.85
C ALA A 73 -4.90 13.68 23.76
N ARG A 74 -4.37 12.57 23.29
CA ARG A 74 -4.28 11.32 24.07
C ARG A 74 -2.96 10.61 23.85
N ALA A 75 -2.59 9.73 24.77
CA ALA A 75 -1.38 8.91 24.63
C ALA A 75 -1.49 7.96 23.41
N PRO A 76 -0.41 7.78 22.66
CA PRO A 76 -0.34 6.77 21.62
C PRO A 76 -0.59 5.37 22.21
N ARG A 77 -1.30 4.53 21.46
CA ARG A 77 -1.59 3.14 21.78
C ARG A 77 -1.20 2.25 20.61
N SER A 78 -1.10 0.95 20.87
CA SER A 78 -0.98 -0.03 19.78
C SER A 78 -2.14 0.10 18.80
N PRO A 79 -1.94 -0.20 17.50
CA PRO A 79 -2.98 -0.15 16.50
C PRO A 79 -4.21 -0.95 16.92
N GLY A 80 -5.37 -0.34 16.83
CA GLY A 80 -6.65 -0.99 17.08
C GLY A 80 -7.16 -1.76 15.86
N ARG A 81 -8.32 -2.37 15.99
CA ARG A 81 -8.95 -3.15 14.89
C ARG A 81 -9.18 -2.32 13.62
N ARG A 82 -9.51 -1.03 13.77
CA ARG A 82 -9.74 -0.12 12.64
C ARG A 82 -8.47 0.12 11.84
N GLU A 83 -7.37 0.39 12.52
CA GLU A 83 -6.06 0.58 11.89
C GLU A 83 -5.57 -0.69 11.19
N ILE A 84 -5.74 -1.84 11.83
CA ILE A 84 -5.40 -3.15 11.23
C ILE A 84 -6.25 -3.39 9.98
N GLY A 85 -7.56 -3.14 10.04
CA GLY A 85 -8.46 -3.30 8.89
C GLY A 85 -8.15 -2.35 7.74
N HIS A 86 -7.80 -1.10 8.03
CA HIS A 86 -7.39 -0.13 7.00
C HIS A 86 -6.05 -0.52 6.35
N GLY A 87 -5.09 -0.99 7.14
CA GLY A 87 -3.83 -1.53 6.64
C GLY A 87 -4.05 -2.74 5.74
N ALA A 88 -4.91 -3.67 6.16
CA ALA A 88 -5.25 -4.86 5.38
C ALA A 88 -5.95 -4.52 4.04
N LEU A 89 -6.81 -3.49 4.00
CA LEU A 89 -7.41 -3.02 2.75
C LEU A 89 -6.35 -2.50 1.79
N ALA A 90 -5.44 -1.64 2.27
CA ALA A 90 -4.37 -1.09 1.44
C ALA A 90 -3.43 -2.19 0.94
N GLU A 91 -3.10 -3.15 1.78
CA GLU A 91 -2.30 -4.31 1.41
C GLU A 91 -2.96 -5.12 0.29
N ARG A 92 -4.22 -5.52 0.47
CA ARG A 92 -4.98 -6.28 -0.54
C ARG A 92 -5.10 -5.53 -1.87
N ALA A 93 -5.22 -4.20 -1.82
CA ALA A 93 -5.29 -3.39 -3.02
C ALA A 93 -4.01 -3.45 -3.87
N LEU A 94 -2.86 -3.62 -3.23
CA LEU A 94 -1.54 -3.57 -3.87
C LEU A 94 -0.96 -4.93 -4.22
N VAL A 95 -1.25 -5.98 -3.44
CA VAL A 95 -0.73 -7.35 -3.68
C VAL A 95 -0.86 -7.81 -5.14
N PRO A 96 -1.99 -7.62 -5.83
CA PRO A 96 -2.14 -8.10 -7.22
C PRO A 96 -1.20 -7.44 -8.24
N VAL A 97 -0.67 -6.26 -7.91
CA VAL A 97 0.22 -5.50 -8.82
C VAL A 97 1.70 -5.63 -8.48
N LEU A 98 2.03 -6.28 -7.38
CA LEU A 98 3.43 -6.49 -7.01
C LEU A 98 4.14 -7.43 -7.98
N PRO A 99 5.45 -7.21 -8.23
CA PRO A 99 6.28 -8.13 -9.01
C PRO A 99 6.43 -9.46 -8.27
N SER A 100 6.72 -10.53 -9.02
CA SER A 100 7.08 -11.83 -8.43
C SER A 100 8.41 -11.74 -7.66
N LEU A 101 8.70 -12.76 -6.84
CA LEU A 101 9.98 -12.85 -6.14
C LEU A 101 11.16 -12.99 -7.11
N GLU A 102 10.94 -13.66 -8.25
CA GLU A 102 11.95 -13.84 -9.30
C GLU A 102 12.28 -12.52 -10.00
N GLU A 103 11.27 -11.69 -10.26
CA GLU A 103 11.42 -10.38 -10.91
C GLU A 103 12.03 -9.33 -9.97
N PHE A 104 11.68 -9.40 -8.67
CA PHE A 104 12.10 -8.41 -7.68
C PHE A 104 12.29 -9.10 -6.32
N PRO A 105 13.50 -9.62 -6.02
CA PRO A 105 13.76 -10.51 -4.88
C PRO A 105 13.89 -9.79 -3.55
N TYR A 106 12.99 -8.84 -3.28
CA TYR A 106 12.98 -8.06 -2.05
C TYR A 106 11.76 -8.35 -1.18
N THR A 107 11.95 -8.31 0.12
CA THR A 107 10.88 -8.04 1.07
C THR A 107 10.52 -6.57 0.98
N ILE A 108 9.24 -6.26 0.91
CA ILE A 108 8.74 -4.89 0.73
C ILE A 108 7.89 -4.53 1.95
N ARG A 109 8.24 -3.47 2.64
CA ARG A 109 7.45 -2.95 3.75
C ARG A 109 7.02 -1.52 3.47
N CYS A 110 5.70 -1.29 3.41
CA CYS A 110 5.10 0.03 3.39
C CYS A 110 4.56 0.40 4.78
N VAL A 111 4.78 1.62 5.20
CA VAL A 111 4.20 2.19 6.43
C VAL A 111 3.50 3.48 6.06
N SER A 112 2.19 3.51 6.24
CA SER A 112 1.38 4.70 6.04
C SER A 112 1.12 5.41 7.36
N GLU A 113 1.65 6.62 7.49
CA GLU A 113 1.45 7.51 8.63
C GLU A 113 0.38 8.55 8.29
N VAL A 114 -0.70 8.55 9.03
CA VAL A 114 -1.77 9.54 8.85
C VAL A 114 -1.37 10.84 9.57
N LEU A 115 -1.10 11.88 8.80
CA LEU A 115 -0.71 13.19 9.33
C LEU A 115 -1.91 14.03 9.72
N SER A 116 -2.99 13.94 8.93
CA SER A 116 -4.26 14.58 9.18
C SER A 116 -5.39 13.76 8.56
N SER A 117 -6.57 13.74 9.17
CA SER A 117 -7.72 12.95 8.67
C SER A 117 -9.04 13.68 8.79
N ASN A 118 -9.77 13.70 7.67
CA ASN A 118 -11.18 14.07 7.59
C ASN A 118 -11.91 13.12 6.62
N GLY A 119 -11.85 11.81 6.90
CA GLY A 119 -12.48 10.77 6.09
C GLY A 119 -11.68 10.32 4.87
N SER A 120 -12.02 9.15 4.35
CA SER A 120 -11.38 8.46 3.21
C SER A 120 -9.87 8.25 3.35
N THR A 121 -9.41 8.03 4.59
CA THR A 121 -7.98 7.98 4.93
C THR A 121 -7.32 6.69 4.45
N SER A 122 -8.01 5.54 4.51
CA SER A 122 -7.51 4.28 3.96
C SER A 122 -7.30 4.33 2.45
N GLN A 123 -8.16 5.06 1.72
CA GLN A 123 -8.00 5.29 0.29
C GLN A 123 -6.79 6.19 -0.01
N ALA A 124 -6.54 7.19 0.84
CA ALA A 124 -5.32 8.00 0.74
C ALA A 124 -4.06 7.16 0.99
N SER A 125 -4.11 6.18 1.91
CA SER A 125 -2.99 5.26 2.14
C SER A 125 -2.72 4.34 0.94
N ILE A 126 -3.75 3.89 0.22
CA ILE A 126 -3.59 3.14 -1.04
C ILE A 126 -2.82 3.98 -2.07
N CYS A 127 -3.24 5.22 -2.27
CA CYS A 127 -2.58 6.13 -3.21
C CYS A 127 -1.15 6.47 -2.78
N GLY A 128 -0.94 6.77 -1.49
CA GLY A 128 0.37 7.03 -0.91
C GLY A 128 1.33 5.84 -1.05
N SER A 129 0.81 4.62 -0.90
CA SER A 129 1.59 3.39 -1.06
C SER A 129 1.98 3.13 -2.51
N THR A 130 1.09 3.38 -3.46
CA THR A 130 1.42 3.37 -4.90
C THR A 130 2.58 4.31 -5.19
N LEU A 131 2.50 5.56 -4.71
CA LEU A 131 3.55 6.56 -4.88
C LEU A 131 4.88 6.11 -4.26
N ALA A 132 4.84 5.60 -3.03
CA ALA A 132 6.04 5.14 -2.32
C ALA A 132 6.70 3.92 -2.97
N LEU A 133 5.90 2.96 -3.46
CA LEU A 133 6.40 1.80 -4.21
C LEU A 133 7.08 2.20 -5.51
N MET A 134 6.45 3.08 -6.28
CA MET A 134 7.01 3.57 -7.54
C MET A 134 8.27 4.43 -7.30
N ASP A 135 8.27 5.26 -6.25
CA ASP A 135 9.45 6.04 -5.85
C ASP A 135 10.61 5.16 -5.38
N ALA A 136 10.32 4.03 -4.75
CA ALA A 136 11.32 3.03 -4.34
C ALA A 136 11.89 2.21 -5.52
N GLY A 137 11.32 2.32 -6.71
CA GLY A 137 11.71 1.53 -7.87
C GLY A 137 11.15 0.10 -7.86
N VAL A 138 10.10 -0.18 -7.09
CA VAL A 138 9.39 -1.46 -7.16
C VAL A 138 8.62 -1.53 -8.48
N PRO A 139 8.92 -2.50 -9.37
CA PRO A 139 8.31 -2.59 -10.69
C PRO A 139 6.88 -3.14 -10.61
N ILE A 140 5.97 -2.36 -10.01
CA ILE A 140 4.56 -2.75 -9.94
C ILE A 140 3.96 -2.82 -11.35
N LYS A 141 3.06 -3.79 -11.56
CA LYS A 141 2.42 -4.04 -12.88
C LYS A 141 1.55 -2.89 -13.34
N ALA A 142 0.97 -2.14 -12.42
CA ALA A 142 0.18 -0.94 -12.67
C ALA A 142 0.00 -0.13 -11.39
N PRO A 143 -0.14 1.20 -11.46
CA PRO A 143 -0.53 2.01 -10.31
C PRO A 143 -1.94 1.67 -9.83
N VAL A 144 -2.15 1.77 -8.52
CA VAL A 144 -3.43 1.55 -7.84
C VAL A 144 -3.87 2.84 -7.17
N ALA A 145 -5.11 3.21 -7.35
CA ALA A 145 -5.73 4.32 -6.62
C ALA A 145 -6.91 3.84 -5.78
N GLY A 146 -7.13 4.50 -4.66
CA GLY A 146 -8.24 4.26 -3.75
C GLY A 146 -9.22 5.42 -3.74
N ILE A 147 -10.52 5.11 -3.70
CA ILE A 147 -11.61 6.08 -3.56
C ILE A 147 -12.77 5.47 -2.79
N SER A 148 -13.60 6.32 -2.19
CA SER A 148 -14.81 5.89 -1.48
C SER A 148 -16.07 6.50 -2.09
N CYS A 149 -17.18 5.82 -1.88
CA CYS A 149 -18.52 6.28 -2.21
C CYS A 149 -19.43 6.06 -0.98
N GLY A 150 -20.14 7.09 -0.57
CA GLY A 150 -21.12 7.03 0.49
C GLY A 150 -22.54 6.89 -0.05
N LEU A 151 -23.46 6.59 0.86
CA LEU A 151 -24.90 6.52 0.60
C LEU A 151 -25.66 7.23 1.71
N ILE A 152 -26.68 7.97 1.33
CA ILE A 152 -27.73 8.44 2.23
C ILE A 152 -29.07 7.96 1.69
N THR A 153 -29.92 7.46 2.57
CA THR A 153 -31.27 6.99 2.25
C THR A 153 -32.32 7.74 3.09
N GLU A 154 -33.47 7.98 2.51
CA GLU A 154 -34.64 8.54 3.21
C GLU A 154 -35.92 7.92 2.62
N GLY A 155 -36.46 6.91 3.26
CA GLY A 155 -37.54 6.08 2.72
C GLY A 155 -37.11 5.38 1.43
N ASP A 156 -37.85 5.62 0.34
CA ASP A 156 -37.54 5.04 -0.98
C ASP A 156 -36.53 5.88 -1.79
N ARG A 157 -36.13 7.04 -1.27
CA ARG A 157 -35.15 7.92 -1.91
C ARG A 157 -33.75 7.58 -1.45
N TRP A 158 -32.79 7.61 -2.35
CA TRP A 158 -31.39 7.42 -2.05
C TRP A 158 -30.49 8.32 -2.89
N MET A 159 -29.30 8.56 -2.39
CA MET A 159 -28.28 9.36 -3.06
C MET A 159 -26.90 8.84 -2.70
N THR A 160 -26.05 8.57 -3.71
CA THR A 160 -24.64 8.23 -3.49
C THR A 160 -23.77 9.48 -3.59
N MET A 161 -22.68 9.51 -2.81
CA MET A 161 -21.73 10.62 -2.76
C MET A 161 -20.31 10.11 -2.98
N LEU A 162 -19.55 10.76 -3.88
CA LEU A 162 -18.16 10.40 -4.13
C LEU A 162 -17.22 11.10 -3.15
N ASP A 163 -16.16 10.40 -2.69
CA ASP A 163 -15.11 10.94 -1.82
C ASP A 163 -15.63 11.44 -0.44
N ILE A 164 -16.00 10.50 0.43
CA ILE A 164 -16.68 10.78 1.70
C ILE A 164 -15.76 11.52 2.69
N GLN A 165 -16.29 12.56 3.32
CA GLN A 165 -15.71 13.21 4.50
C GLN A 165 -16.14 12.53 5.81
N GLY A 166 -15.44 12.85 6.90
CA GLY A 166 -15.74 12.26 8.21
C GLY A 166 -17.19 12.46 8.68
N VAL A 167 -17.80 13.62 8.44
CA VAL A 167 -19.20 13.88 8.77
C VAL A 167 -20.15 13.05 7.89
N GLU A 168 -19.84 12.91 6.61
CA GLU A 168 -20.60 12.11 5.65
C GLU A 168 -20.49 10.60 5.96
N ASP A 169 -19.32 10.12 6.40
CA ASP A 169 -19.10 8.75 6.89
C ASP A 169 -19.92 8.48 8.17
N PHE A 170 -19.94 9.44 9.10
CA PHE A 170 -20.63 9.27 10.36
C PHE A 170 -22.16 9.19 10.19
N HIS A 171 -22.73 10.01 9.34
CA HIS A 171 -24.18 10.12 9.11
C HIS A 171 -24.67 9.27 7.92
N GLY A 172 -23.79 8.80 7.07
CA GLY A 172 -24.13 7.99 5.90
C GLY A 172 -24.54 6.56 6.25
N ASP A 173 -25.28 5.92 5.34
CA ASP A 173 -25.80 4.56 5.46
C ASP A 173 -24.86 3.51 4.86
N MET A 174 -23.90 3.94 4.06
CA MET A 174 -22.87 3.08 3.45
C MET A 174 -21.55 3.83 3.33
N ASP A 175 -20.45 3.13 3.64
CA ASP A 175 -19.08 3.49 3.28
C ASP A 175 -18.53 2.40 2.33
N PHE A 176 -18.50 2.71 1.04
CA PHE A 176 -18.06 1.81 -0.02
C PHE A 176 -16.67 2.22 -0.50
N LYS A 177 -15.66 1.39 -0.22
CA LYS A 177 -14.25 1.65 -0.48
C LYS A 177 -13.75 0.76 -1.59
N VAL A 178 -13.12 1.35 -2.60
CA VAL A 178 -12.58 0.64 -3.75
C VAL A 178 -11.13 1.03 -3.98
N GLY A 179 -10.27 0.02 -4.10
CA GLY A 179 -8.93 0.15 -4.65
C GLY A 179 -8.83 -0.54 -5.99
N GLY A 180 -8.05 -0.01 -6.92
CA GLY A 180 -7.88 -0.65 -8.20
C GLY A 180 -6.98 0.10 -9.17
N THR A 181 -6.64 -0.61 -10.24
CA THR A 181 -5.89 -0.11 -11.39
C THR A 181 -6.83 0.51 -12.42
N ARG A 182 -6.26 0.96 -13.55
CA ARG A 182 -7.06 1.36 -14.72
C ARG A 182 -7.87 0.19 -15.28
N LYS A 183 -7.36 -1.04 -15.23
CA LYS A 183 -8.00 -2.23 -15.82
C LYS A 183 -9.08 -2.84 -14.94
N GLY A 184 -8.99 -2.71 -13.62
CA GLY A 184 -9.94 -3.36 -12.73
C GLY A 184 -9.73 -3.05 -11.26
N ILE A 185 -10.63 -3.59 -10.45
CA ILE A 185 -10.65 -3.48 -9.00
C ILE A 185 -9.71 -4.54 -8.42
N THR A 186 -8.93 -4.15 -7.42
CA THR A 186 -8.02 -5.04 -6.69
C THR A 186 -8.47 -5.30 -5.25
N ALA A 187 -9.23 -4.37 -4.67
CA ALA A 187 -9.79 -4.54 -3.34
C ALA A 187 -11.09 -3.75 -3.17
N ILE A 188 -11.99 -4.30 -2.37
CA ILE A 188 -13.25 -3.67 -1.95
C ILE A 188 -13.38 -3.87 -0.45
N GLN A 189 -13.87 -2.83 0.23
CA GLN A 189 -14.41 -2.90 1.57
C GLN A 189 -15.73 -2.13 1.60
N MET A 190 -16.76 -2.72 2.15
CA MET A 190 -18.06 -2.10 2.30
C MET A 190 -18.51 -2.23 3.75
N ASP A 191 -18.95 -1.12 4.31
CA ASP A 191 -19.62 -1.04 5.59
C ASP A 191 -21.00 -0.44 5.38
N ILE A 192 -22.06 -1.11 5.84
CA ILE A 192 -23.45 -0.70 5.69
C ILE A 192 -24.15 -0.66 7.06
N LYS A 193 -25.00 0.33 7.25
CA LYS A 193 -25.78 0.54 8.46
C LYS A 193 -27.27 0.27 8.26
N ILE A 194 -27.64 -0.23 7.08
CA ILE A 194 -29.03 -0.57 6.67
C ILE A 194 -29.12 -2.03 6.26
N ASP A 195 -30.33 -2.58 6.18
CA ASP A 195 -30.60 -4.00 5.92
C ASP A 195 -30.45 -4.41 4.45
N GLY A 196 -29.42 -3.93 3.77
CA GLY A 196 -29.10 -4.32 2.41
C GLY A 196 -29.11 -3.15 1.42
N LEU A 197 -28.64 -3.44 0.22
CA LEU A 197 -28.52 -2.49 -0.87
C LEU A 197 -29.20 -3.03 -2.13
N THR A 198 -29.81 -2.15 -2.91
CA THR A 198 -30.32 -2.52 -4.23
C THR A 198 -29.19 -2.62 -5.24
N TYR A 199 -29.39 -3.37 -6.32
CA TYR A 199 -28.42 -3.47 -7.41
C TYR A 199 -28.15 -2.11 -8.06
N ASP A 200 -29.13 -1.21 -8.12
CA ASP A 200 -28.98 0.13 -8.70
C ASP A 200 -28.02 0.99 -7.88
N ILE A 201 -28.14 0.96 -6.55
CA ILE A 201 -27.21 1.64 -5.62
C ILE A 201 -25.79 1.13 -5.81
N ILE A 202 -25.62 -0.19 -5.84
CA ILE A 202 -24.32 -0.84 -6.02
C ILE A 202 -23.72 -0.46 -7.38
N ALA A 203 -24.49 -0.53 -8.46
CA ALA A 203 -24.04 -0.19 -9.81
C ALA A 203 -23.59 1.28 -9.89
N GLU A 204 -24.36 2.21 -9.31
CA GLU A 204 -23.98 3.63 -9.29
C GLU A 204 -22.72 3.86 -8.47
N ALA A 205 -22.57 3.23 -7.31
CA ALA A 205 -21.37 3.33 -6.48
C ALA A 205 -20.12 2.82 -7.21
N PHE A 206 -20.21 1.68 -7.91
CA PHE A 206 -19.12 1.16 -8.74
C PHE A 206 -18.73 2.13 -9.85
N GLU A 207 -19.70 2.69 -10.57
CA GLU A 207 -19.43 3.59 -11.69
C GLU A 207 -18.82 4.93 -11.20
N LYS A 208 -19.31 5.48 -10.09
CA LYS A 208 -18.71 6.67 -9.48
C LYS A 208 -17.28 6.40 -9.03
N CYS A 209 -17.05 5.28 -8.34
CA CYS A 209 -15.70 4.88 -7.92
C CYS A 209 -14.78 4.62 -9.11
N ARG A 210 -15.28 4.05 -10.21
CA ARG A 210 -14.51 3.86 -11.44
C ARG A 210 -14.02 5.19 -12.01
N LYS A 211 -14.93 6.16 -12.18
CA LYS A 211 -14.59 7.49 -12.68
C LYS A 211 -13.59 8.21 -11.78
N GLY A 212 -13.85 8.21 -10.48
CA GLY A 212 -12.95 8.83 -9.50
C GLY A 212 -11.57 8.17 -9.45
N ARG A 213 -11.49 6.85 -9.52
CA ARG A 213 -10.23 6.10 -9.57
C ARG A 213 -9.41 6.44 -10.82
N LEU A 214 -10.05 6.48 -11.99
CA LEU A 214 -9.38 6.85 -13.24
C LEU A 214 -8.87 8.29 -13.19
N TYR A 215 -9.65 9.21 -12.66
CA TYR A 215 -9.24 10.60 -12.46
C TYR A 215 -7.98 10.70 -11.57
N ILE A 216 -7.96 10.00 -10.43
CA ILE A 216 -6.79 9.99 -9.53
C ILE A 216 -5.54 9.42 -10.24
N LEU A 217 -5.70 8.33 -10.97
CA LEU A 217 -4.59 7.70 -11.69
C LEU A 217 -4.02 8.61 -12.77
N ASP A 218 -4.88 9.25 -13.57
CA ASP A 218 -4.48 10.01 -14.76
C ASP A 218 -4.04 11.45 -14.43
N GLU A 219 -4.79 12.12 -13.56
CA GLU A 219 -4.62 13.57 -13.33
C GLU A 219 -3.79 13.87 -12.09
N ILE A 220 -3.66 12.93 -11.14
CA ILE A 220 -2.99 13.17 -9.88
C ILE A 220 -1.70 12.36 -9.74
N ILE A 221 -1.74 11.04 -9.95
CA ILE A 221 -0.59 10.15 -9.76
C ILE A 221 0.37 10.25 -10.95
N LYS A 222 -0.15 10.06 -12.16
CA LYS A 222 0.65 10.01 -13.39
C LYS A 222 1.51 11.26 -13.63
N PRO A 223 1.04 12.51 -13.39
CA PRO A 223 1.88 13.69 -13.56
C PRO A 223 3.05 13.78 -12.56
N VAL A 224 2.93 13.15 -11.40
CA VAL A 224 3.96 13.14 -10.35
C VAL A 224 4.98 12.03 -10.58
N ILE A 225 4.49 10.83 -10.89
CA ILE A 225 5.31 9.67 -11.21
C ILE A 225 4.54 8.76 -12.17
N ALA A 226 4.97 8.70 -13.42
CA ALA A 226 4.29 7.94 -14.47
C ALA A 226 4.66 6.45 -14.45
N GLU A 227 5.90 6.14 -14.08
CA GLU A 227 6.48 4.80 -14.03
C GLU A 227 7.34 4.63 -12.80
N PRO A 228 7.51 3.41 -12.28
CA PRO A 228 8.47 3.14 -11.21
C PRO A 228 9.87 3.63 -11.59
N ARG A 229 10.62 4.15 -10.63
CA ARG A 229 12.02 4.53 -10.86
C ARG A 229 12.83 3.33 -11.34
N HIS A 230 13.69 3.55 -12.30
CA HIS A 230 14.57 2.49 -12.83
C HIS A 230 15.68 2.09 -11.85
N GLU A 231 16.13 3.02 -11.04
CA GLU A 231 17.19 2.78 -10.05
C GLU A 231 16.61 2.82 -8.62
N LEU A 232 17.09 1.89 -7.80
CA LEU A 232 16.79 1.89 -6.38
C LEU A 232 17.53 3.04 -5.68
N SER A 233 16.98 3.50 -4.55
CA SER A 233 17.68 4.43 -3.67
C SER A 233 19.08 3.92 -3.34
N ARG A 234 20.04 4.84 -3.25
CA ARG A 234 21.40 4.52 -2.80
C ARG A 234 21.46 3.88 -1.41
N TYR A 235 20.41 4.04 -0.63
CA TYR A 235 20.28 3.46 0.71
C TYR A 235 19.61 2.10 0.71
N ALA A 236 18.97 1.70 -0.39
CA ALA A 236 18.36 0.38 -0.52
C ALA A 236 19.45 -0.71 -0.64
N PRO A 237 19.26 -1.89 -0.04
CA PRO A 237 20.17 -3.00 -0.25
C PRO A 237 20.18 -3.39 -1.72
N LYS A 238 21.36 -3.62 -2.30
CA LYS A 238 21.50 -4.14 -3.65
C LYS A 238 21.56 -5.65 -3.57
N MET A 239 20.70 -6.34 -4.29
CA MET A 239 20.67 -7.79 -4.37
C MET A 239 21.21 -8.25 -5.72
N PHE A 240 22.11 -9.19 -5.68
CA PHE A 240 22.65 -9.88 -6.85
C PHE A 240 22.32 -11.36 -6.69
N SER A 241 21.79 -11.95 -7.73
CA SER A 241 21.45 -13.37 -7.79
C SER A 241 22.32 -14.03 -8.84
N MET A 242 22.85 -15.21 -8.52
CA MET A 242 23.63 -16.04 -9.45
C MET A 242 23.41 -17.51 -9.17
N MET A 243 23.55 -18.32 -10.19
CA MET A 243 23.54 -19.77 -10.07
C MET A 243 24.97 -20.32 -10.07
N ILE A 244 25.26 -21.19 -9.15
CA ILE A 244 26.52 -21.97 -9.14
C ILE A 244 26.20 -23.47 -9.26
N PRO A 245 27.12 -24.28 -9.81
CA PRO A 245 26.95 -25.72 -9.78
C PRO A 245 26.81 -26.25 -8.34
N THR A 246 25.90 -27.16 -8.11
CA THR A 246 25.58 -27.66 -6.75
C THR A 246 26.79 -28.35 -6.08
N ASP A 247 27.71 -28.95 -6.86
CA ASP A 247 28.97 -29.50 -6.37
C ASP A 247 29.92 -28.43 -5.83
N LYS A 248 29.76 -27.16 -6.24
CA LYS A 248 30.56 -26.01 -5.81
C LYS A 248 30.03 -25.32 -4.53
N ILE A 249 28.86 -25.67 -4.08
CA ILE A 249 28.28 -25.10 -2.84
C ILE A 249 29.25 -25.31 -1.66
N LYS A 250 29.85 -26.48 -1.56
CA LYS A 250 30.81 -26.81 -0.49
C LYS A 250 32.05 -25.90 -0.51
N ASP A 251 32.52 -25.56 -1.71
CA ASP A 251 33.71 -24.72 -1.90
C ASP A 251 33.38 -23.28 -1.49
N VAL A 252 32.16 -22.75 -1.82
CA VAL A 252 31.72 -21.43 -1.46
C VAL A 252 31.47 -21.31 0.06
N ILE A 253 30.87 -22.30 0.67
CA ILE A 253 30.64 -22.31 2.12
C ILE A 253 31.97 -22.48 2.86
N GLY A 254 32.81 -23.41 2.42
CA GLY A 254 34.06 -23.75 3.04
C GLY A 254 33.89 -24.52 4.35
N LYS A 255 35.00 -25.06 4.87
CA LYS A 255 34.99 -25.83 6.11
C LYS A 255 34.51 -24.98 7.28
N GLY A 256 33.39 -25.39 7.89
CA GLY A 256 32.76 -24.63 9.00
C GLY A 256 32.26 -23.25 8.64
N GLY A 257 31.96 -22.99 7.34
CA GLY A 257 31.45 -21.71 6.88
C GLY A 257 32.52 -20.61 6.74
N LYS A 258 33.81 -20.94 6.85
CA LYS A 258 34.89 -19.95 6.89
C LYS A 258 35.00 -19.15 5.60
N VAL A 259 34.88 -19.79 4.43
CA VAL A 259 35.03 -19.10 3.13
C VAL A 259 33.90 -18.05 2.94
N ILE A 260 32.64 -18.44 3.16
CA ILE A 260 31.52 -17.55 3.01
C ILE A 260 31.58 -16.39 4.01
N GLN A 261 32.04 -16.63 5.25
CA GLN A 261 32.23 -15.59 6.26
C GLN A 261 33.32 -14.59 5.84
N ASP A 262 34.43 -15.09 5.31
CA ASP A 262 35.53 -14.24 4.81
C ASP A 262 35.08 -13.38 3.62
N ILE A 263 34.28 -13.94 2.69
CA ILE A 263 33.67 -13.17 1.59
C ILE A 263 32.75 -12.10 2.12
N CYS A 264 31.83 -12.47 3.02
CA CYS A 264 30.91 -11.52 3.62
C CYS A 264 31.61 -10.36 4.35
N ALA A 265 32.68 -10.67 5.08
CA ALA A 265 33.47 -9.66 5.79
C ALA A 265 34.24 -8.75 4.82
N THR A 266 34.89 -9.32 3.81
CA THR A 266 35.71 -8.59 2.83
C THR A 266 34.87 -7.66 1.95
N CYS A 267 33.70 -8.16 1.50
CA CYS A 267 32.83 -7.43 0.59
C CYS A 267 31.77 -6.60 1.33
N ASN A 268 31.70 -6.66 2.65
CA ASN A 268 30.64 -6.06 3.47
C ASN A 268 29.23 -6.39 2.94
N CYS A 269 29.01 -7.68 2.67
CA CYS A 269 27.74 -8.19 2.13
C CYS A 269 27.17 -9.34 2.98
N LYS A 270 25.96 -9.76 2.64
CA LYS A 270 25.36 -11.01 3.14
C LYS A 270 25.18 -11.95 1.97
N ILE A 271 25.46 -13.23 2.16
CA ILE A 271 25.30 -14.26 1.15
C ILE A 271 24.38 -15.33 1.69
N ASP A 272 23.36 -15.68 0.91
CA ASP A 272 22.50 -16.84 1.12
C ASP A 272 22.74 -17.85 -0.01
N VAL A 273 22.92 -19.11 0.35
CA VAL A 273 23.13 -20.21 -0.61
C VAL A 273 22.01 -21.20 -0.42
N GLN A 274 21.30 -21.50 -1.51
CA GLN A 274 20.23 -22.49 -1.53
C GLN A 274 20.77 -23.85 -1.99
N GLU A 275 20.02 -24.93 -1.73
CA GLU A 275 20.42 -26.29 -2.06
C GLU A 275 20.53 -26.56 -3.58
N ASP A 276 19.82 -25.76 -4.39
CA ASP A 276 19.86 -25.82 -5.85
C ASP A 276 21.03 -25.05 -6.48
N GLY A 277 21.86 -24.38 -5.66
CA GLY A 277 22.98 -23.56 -6.10
C GLY A 277 22.67 -22.09 -6.35
N HIS A 278 21.49 -21.68 -6.02
CA HIS A 278 21.10 -20.26 -6.06
C HIS A 278 21.70 -19.50 -4.88
#